data_0e16427a38f945746f0a207481d11474
#
_entry.id   0e16427a38f945746f0a207481d11474
#
_cell.length_a   1.000
_cell.length_b   1.000
_cell.length_c   1.000
_cell.angle_alpha   90.00
_cell.angle_beta   90.00
_cell.angle_gamma   90.00
#
_symmetry.space_group_name_H-M   'P 1'
#
loop_
_entity.id
_entity.type
_entity.pdbx_description
1 polymer ?
#
loop_
_entity_poly.entity_id
_entity_poly.type
_entity_poly.pdbx_seq_one_letter_code
_entity_poly.pdbx_strand_id
1 'polypeptide(L)'
;MNYRRFGRTGWMVSELGYGMWGLASWTGSSDAESRQSLQRAVDLGCNFFDTAWHYGSGHSEQLLGELVRRNPGRKLYLATKIPPKNFAWPARPEFSLDDCFPPEHIEQYVRASVVNLGLESVDLIQFHSWSDTWLEDDRWVKKINDLRQQGLFQAVGISINRWEPRNGTRAVMSGLIDSVQVMYNVFDQNPEDELFPACTAQDVGVIARCPLDQGSLTGTLTLASKWPEGDWRNKHFNRATLKASVERANALKALVPPGMTLAQMALRFILNSPIVSTTIPGMRKVKNVEENLQIAGQGPLPGDLYRELRKHRWDRQAAR
;
A
#
# COMPACT_ATOMS: atom_id res chain seq x y z
N MET A 1 -14.67 -0.54 13.45
CA MET A 1 -13.61 0.08 12.65
C MET A 1 -13.18 1.37 13.31
N ASN A 2 -11.88 1.59 13.52
CA ASN A 2 -11.36 2.89 13.91
C ASN A 2 -10.93 3.66 12.67
N TYR A 3 -10.98 4.99 12.77
CA TYR A 3 -10.56 5.90 11.70
C TYR A 3 -9.41 6.75 12.19
N ARG A 4 -8.43 6.99 11.31
CA ARG A 4 -7.24 7.79 11.58
C ARG A 4 -7.14 8.95 10.60
N ARG A 5 -6.62 10.07 11.06
CA ARG A 5 -6.39 11.23 10.21
C ARG A 5 -5.29 10.92 9.17
N PHE A 6 -5.55 11.27 7.92
CA PHE A 6 -4.63 11.02 6.81
C PHE A 6 -3.80 12.28 6.52
N GLY A 7 -2.83 12.51 7.39
CA GLY A 7 -1.94 13.67 7.28
C GLY A 7 -2.70 14.99 7.07
N ARG A 8 -2.08 15.92 6.38
CA ARG A 8 -2.61 17.26 6.11
C ARG A 8 -3.92 17.31 5.30
N THR A 9 -4.28 16.21 4.64
CA THR A 9 -5.58 16.14 3.92
C THR A 9 -6.77 16.24 4.86
N GLY A 10 -6.59 15.89 6.14
CA GLY A 10 -7.63 15.88 7.13
C GLY A 10 -8.65 14.75 6.97
N TRP A 11 -8.49 13.87 5.98
CA TRP A 11 -9.42 12.74 5.78
C TRP A 11 -9.39 11.79 6.96
N MET A 12 -10.55 11.25 7.33
CA MET A 12 -10.68 10.21 8.34
C MET A 12 -10.80 8.86 7.63
N VAL A 13 -9.66 8.19 7.49
CA VAL A 13 -9.56 6.91 6.79
C VAL A 13 -9.59 5.74 7.76
N SER A 14 -10.16 4.60 7.35
CA SER A 14 -10.12 3.37 8.14
C SER A 14 -8.67 2.94 8.40
N GLU A 15 -8.34 2.61 9.64
CA GLU A 15 -6.99 2.16 10.02
C GLU A 15 -6.53 0.89 9.27
N LEU A 16 -7.53 0.10 8.82
CA LEU A 16 -7.38 -1.00 7.89
C LEU A 16 -8.07 -0.63 6.58
N GLY A 17 -7.30 -0.30 5.57
CA GLY A 17 -7.72 -0.10 4.19
C GLY A 17 -7.71 -1.40 3.41
N TYR A 18 -8.08 -1.34 2.14
CA TYR A 18 -8.14 -2.49 1.24
C TYR A 18 -7.09 -2.35 0.12
N GLY A 19 -6.10 -3.27 0.09
CA GLY A 19 -5.14 -3.38 -1.01
C GLY A 19 -5.68 -4.22 -2.15
N MET A 20 -5.81 -3.63 -3.34
CA MET A 20 -6.49 -4.25 -4.48
C MET A 20 -5.55 -4.96 -5.46
N TRP A 21 -4.26 -5.06 -5.17
CA TRP A 21 -3.29 -5.68 -6.08
C TRP A 21 -3.66 -7.10 -6.52
N GLY A 22 -4.23 -7.89 -5.61
CA GLY A 22 -4.61 -9.29 -5.89
C GLY A 22 -5.92 -9.48 -6.65
N LEU A 23 -6.66 -8.42 -7.01
CA LEU A 23 -7.98 -8.55 -7.64
C LEU A 23 -7.91 -8.71 -9.16
N ALA A 24 -6.86 -8.22 -9.79
CA ALA A 24 -6.72 -8.26 -11.25
C ALA A 24 -5.39 -8.92 -11.65
N SER A 25 -5.44 -9.75 -12.68
CA SER A 25 -4.27 -10.42 -13.28
C SER A 25 -3.52 -11.39 -12.35
N TRP A 26 -4.12 -11.81 -11.24
CA TRP A 26 -3.55 -12.86 -10.38
C TRP A 26 -4.14 -14.22 -10.68
N THR A 27 -3.30 -15.24 -10.59
CA THR A 27 -3.74 -16.63 -10.70
C THR A 27 -4.85 -16.92 -9.71
N GLY A 28 -6.02 -17.35 -10.22
CA GLY A 28 -7.19 -17.68 -9.43
C GLY A 28 -7.94 -16.46 -8.85
N SER A 29 -7.78 -15.25 -9.40
CA SER A 29 -8.69 -14.14 -9.14
C SER A 29 -9.99 -14.30 -9.92
N SER A 30 -11.10 -13.90 -9.33
CA SER A 30 -12.43 -13.88 -9.92
C SER A 30 -13.12 -12.56 -9.62
N ASP A 31 -13.68 -11.92 -10.62
CA ASP A 31 -14.40 -10.66 -10.44
C ASP A 31 -15.60 -10.81 -9.51
N ALA A 32 -16.31 -11.94 -9.57
CA ALA A 32 -17.44 -12.20 -8.68
C ALA A 32 -16.99 -12.24 -7.20
N GLU A 33 -15.91 -12.97 -6.91
CA GLU A 33 -15.34 -13.03 -5.56
C GLU A 33 -14.77 -11.67 -5.14
N SER A 34 -14.12 -10.94 -6.06
CA SER A 34 -13.59 -9.60 -5.84
C SER A 34 -14.69 -8.61 -5.45
N ARG A 35 -15.81 -8.59 -6.19
CA ARG A 35 -16.96 -7.73 -5.87
C ARG A 35 -17.57 -8.03 -4.51
N GLN A 36 -17.67 -9.31 -4.14
CA GLN A 36 -18.17 -9.72 -2.83
C GLN A 36 -17.22 -9.28 -1.70
N SER A 37 -15.93 -9.46 -1.87
CA SER A 37 -14.95 -9.09 -0.86
C SER A 37 -14.85 -7.57 -0.68
N LEU A 38 -14.90 -6.80 -1.77
CA LEU A 38 -14.92 -5.34 -1.73
C LEU A 38 -16.17 -4.82 -1.00
N GLN A 39 -17.36 -5.34 -1.34
CA GLN A 39 -18.59 -4.96 -0.66
C GLN A 39 -18.54 -5.32 0.82
N ARG A 40 -18.05 -6.52 1.16
CA ARG A 40 -17.92 -6.93 2.55
C ARG A 40 -17.00 -6.02 3.35
N ALA A 41 -15.92 -5.52 2.74
CA ALA A 41 -15.04 -4.56 3.40
C ALA A 41 -15.77 -3.23 3.71
N VAL A 42 -16.56 -2.71 2.76
CA VAL A 42 -17.40 -1.51 2.99
C VAL A 42 -18.41 -1.75 4.11
N ASP A 43 -19.06 -2.92 4.14
CA ASP A 43 -20.05 -3.27 5.17
C ASP A 43 -19.43 -3.34 6.58
N LEU A 44 -18.15 -3.70 6.67
CA LEU A 44 -17.38 -3.72 7.92
C LEU A 44 -16.73 -2.36 8.27
N GLY A 45 -17.01 -1.32 7.48
CA GLY A 45 -16.57 0.05 7.75
C GLY A 45 -15.23 0.45 7.13
N CYS A 46 -14.66 -0.38 6.24
CA CYS A 46 -13.50 0.04 5.45
C CYS A 46 -13.92 1.15 4.48
N ASN A 47 -13.19 2.27 4.50
CA ASN A 47 -13.45 3.41 3.62
C ASN A 47 -12.23 3.87 2.82
N PHE A 48 -11.09 3.16 2.88
CA PHE A 48 -9.88 3.47 2.11
C PHE A 48 -9.53 2.30 1.20
N PHE A 49 -9.47 2.54 -0.11
CA PHE A 49 -9.22 1.54 -1.15
C PHE A 49 -8.03 1.96 -2.00
N ASP A 50 -6.99 1.12 -2.04
CA ASP A 50 -5.76 1.37 -2.79
C ASP A 50 -5.67 0.44 -4.00
N THR A 51 -5.74 1.02 -5.20
CA THR A 51 -5.56 0.36 -6.49
C THR A 51 -4.39 0.94 -7.26
N ALA A 52 -4.23 0.58 -8.52
CA ALA A 52 -3.29 1.17 -9.48
C ALA A 52 -3.76 0.88 -10.91
N TRP A 53 -3.45 1.78 -11.85
CA TRP A 53 -3.68 1.51 -13.26
C TRP A 53 -3.01 0.20 -13.73
N HIS A 54 -1.81 -0.07 -13.24
CA HIS A 54 -1.04 -1.27 -13.60
C HIS A 54 -1.70 -2.59 -13.14
N TYR A 55 -2.65 -2.56 -12.23
CA TYR A 55 -3.34 -3.77 -11.78
C TYR A 55 -4.39 -4.19 -12.81
N GLY A 56 -3.96 -5.04 -13.74
CA GLY A 56 -4.78 -5.50 -14.87
C GLY A 56 -5.08 -4.41 -15.89
N SER A 57 -4.15 -3.44 -16.09
CA SER A 57 -4.29 -2.36 -17.07
C SER A 57 -5.61 -1.59 -16.93
N GLY A 58 -5.92 -1.18 -15.71
CA GLY A 58 -7.14 -0.43 -15.36
C GLY A 58 -8.29 -1.29 -14.86
N HIS A 59 -8.26 -2.63 -15.00
CA HIS A 59 -9.35 -3.49 -14.56
C HIS A 59 -9.67 -3.36 -13.06
N SER A 60 -8.64 -3.29 -12.23
CA SER A 60 -8.83 -3.07 -10.78
C SER A 60 -9.48 -1.72 -10.47
N GLU A 61 -9.18 -0.67 -11.25
CA GLU A 61 -9.86 0.63 -11.13
C GLU A 61 -11.34 0.53 -11.52
N GLN A 62 -11.68 -0.24 -12.57
CA GLN A 62 -13.07 -0.47 -12.97
C GLN A 62 -13.88 -1.16 -11.86
N LEU A 63 -13.31 -2.19 -11.21
CA LEU A 63 -13.93 -2.84 -10.05
C LEU A 63 -14.15 -1.87 -8.89
N LEU A 64 -13.22 -0.96 -8.65
CA LEU A 64 -13.36 0.07 -7.62
C LEU A 64 -14.46 1.08 -7.98
N GLY A 65 -14.52 1.52 -9.22
CA GLY A 65 -15.59 2.38 -9.70
C GLY A 65 -16.99 1.75 -9.59
N GLU A 66 -17.10 0.45 -9.86
CA GLU A 66 -18.34 -0.31 -9.62
C GLU A 66 -18.73 -0.32 -8.14
N LEU A 67 -17.75 -0.50 -7.24
CA LEU A 67 -17.98 -0.47 -5.78
C LEU A 67 -18.56 0.89 -5.35
N VAL A 68 -17.98 1.99 -5.82
CA VAL A 68 -18.45 3.34 -5.51
C VAL A 68 -19.90 3.54 -5.95
N ARG A 69 -20.22 3.17 -7.19
CA ARG A 69 -21.59 3.29 -7.73
C ARG A 69 -22.63 2.46 -6.97
N ARG A 70 -22.21 1.33 -6.38
CA ARG A 70 -23.08 0.47 -5.55
C ARG A 70 -23.28 0.98 -4.13
N ASN A 71 -22.47 1.94 -3.69
CA ASN A 71 -22.51 2.48 -2.32
C ASN A 71 -22.76 4.01 -2.33
N PRO A 72 -23.84 4.50 -2.94
CA PRO A 72 -24.12 5.92 -2.99
C PRO A 72 -24.31 6.47 -1.57
N GLY A 73 -23.73 7.63 -1.31
CA GLY A 73 -23.80 8.28 0.01
C GLY A 73 -22.80 7.79 1.05
N ARG A 74 -22.02 6.75 0.77
CA ARG A 74 -20.87 6.38 1.61
C ARG A 74 -19.62 7.12 1.14
N LYS A 75 -18.93 7.82 2.06
CA LYS A 75 -17.62 8.39 1.71
C LYS A 75 -16.58 7.27 1.67
N LEU A 76 -16.10 6.98 0.47
CA LEU A 76 -14.98 6.10 0.22
C LEU A 76 -13.81 6.94 -0.29
N TYR A 77 -12.62 6.74 0.24
CA TYR A 77 -11.37 7.36 -0.20
C TYR A 77 -10.65 6.42 -1.17
N LEU A 78 -10.40 6.91 -2.36
CA LEU A 78 -9.87 6.14 -3.48
C LEU A 78 -8.44 6.58 -3.77
N ALA A 79 -7.51 5.65 -3.71
CA ALA A 79 -6.12 5.86 -4.09
C ALA A 79 -5.77 5.02 -5.31
N THR A 80 -5.23 5.65 -6.35
CA THR A 80 -4.66 4.94 -7.51
C THR A 80 -3.26 5.44 -7.85
N LYS A 81 -2.62 4.86 -8.89
CA LYS A 81 -1.20 5.12 -9.16
C LYS A 81 -0.91 5.25 -10.65
N ILE A 82 -0.10 6.24 -10.99
CA ILE A 82 0.50 6.43 -12.32
C ILE A 82 1.65 5.43 -12.44
N PRO A 83 1.67 4.51 -13.43
CA PRO A 83 2.81 3.64 -13.65
C PRO A 83 4.00 4.42 -14.22
N PRO A 84 5.25 4.04 -13.96
CA PRO A 84 6.38 4.63 -14.69
C PRO A 84 6.32 4.27 -16.17
N LYS A 85 6.69 5.19 -17.04
CA LYS A 85 6.65 5.05 -18.51
C LYS A 85 7.47 3.86 -19.01
N ASN A 86 8.61 3.60 -18.38
CA ASN A 86 9.49 2.47 -18.71
C ASN A 86 9.04 1.15 -18.08
N PHE A 87 7.95 1.14 -17.29
CA PHE A 87 7.45 -0.04 -16.54
C PHE A 87 8.53 -0.77 -15.74
N ALA A 88 9.54 -0.04 -15.25
CA ALA A 88 10.62 -0.58 -14.44
C ALA A 88 10.39 -0.31 -12.94
N TRP A 89 10.50 -1.35 -12.13
CA TRP A 89 10.48 -1.31 -10.68
C TRP A 89 11.67 -2.11 -10.12
N PRO A 90 12.43 -1.57 -9.17
CA PRO A 90 12.31 -0.25 -8.53
C PRO A 90 12.75 0.89 -9.47
N ALA A 91 12.35 2.12 -9.12
CA ALA A 91 12.98 3.31 -9.70
C ALA A 91 14.47 3.31 -9.36
N ARG A 92 15.32 3.69 -10.30
CA ARG A 92 16.76 3.76 -10.10
C ARG A 92 17.24 5.22 -10.19
N PRO A 93 18.30 5.59 -9.46
CA PRO A 93 18.80 6.95 -9.46
C PRO A 93 19.24 7.48 -10.85
N GLU A 94 19.65 6.56 -11.75
CA GLU A 94 20.04 6.88 -13.12
C GLU A 94 18.86 7.14 -14.07
N PHE A 95 17.62 6.79 -13.70
CA PHE A 95 16.46 7.08 -14.52
C PHE A 95 16.07 8.55 -14.38
N SER A 96 16.00 9.23 -15.51
CA SER A 96 15.52 10.61 -15.59
C SER A 96 13.99 10.68 -15.35
N LEU A 97 13.48 11.89 -15.16
CA LEU A 97 12.02 12.12 -15.12
C LEU A 97 11.37 11.70 -16.46
N ASP A 98 12.04 11.96 -17.59
CA ASP A 98 11.56 11.63 -18.95
C ASP A 98 11.46 10.12 -19.20
N ASP A 99 12.30 9.33 -18.52
CA ASP A 99 12.22 7.87 -18.58
C ASP A 99 11.01 7.30 -17.81
N CYS A 100 10.57 8.00 -16.77
CA CYS A 100 9.58 7.46 -15.83
C CYS A 100 8.27 8.24 -15.80
N PHE A 101 8.32 9.57 -15.66
CA PHE A 101 7.12 10.40 -15.45
C PHE A 101 7.18 11.74 -16.21
N PRO A 102 7.39 11.74 -17.54
CA PRO A 102 7.29 12.99 -18.30
C PRO A 102 5.85 13.56 -18.19
N PRO A 103 5.67 14.88 -18.27
CA PRO A 103 4.41 15.56 -18.03
C PRO A 103 3.20 15.00 -18.80
N GLU A 104 3.38 14.66 -20.07
CA GLU A 104 2.35 14.09 -20.92
C GLU A 104 1.93 12.67 -20.47
N HIS A 105 2.86 11.87 -19.96
CA HIS A 105 2.59 10.55 -19.41
C HIS A 105 1.80 10.65 -18.08
N ILE A 106 2.17 11.60 -17.21
CA ILE A 106 1.44 11.88 -15.99
C ILE A 106 -0.03 12.20 -16.33
N GLU A 107 -0.26 13.14 -17.26
CA GLU A 107 -1.60 13.53 -17.67
C GLU A 107 -2.38 12.36 -18.26
N GLN A 108 -1.75 11.60 -19.18
CA GLN A 108 -2.37 10.44 -19.81
C GLN A 108 -2.94 9.46 -18.77
N TYR A 109 -2.14 9.10 -17.76
CA TYR A 109 -2.54 8.08 -16.80
C TYR A 109 -3.47 8.61 -15.69
N VAL A 110 -3.38 9.89 -15.33
CA VAL A 110 -4.39 10.51 -14.45
C VAL A 110 -5.76 10.47 -15.12
N ARG A 111 -5.85 10.89 -16.38
CA ARG A 111 -7.12 10.87 -17.13
C ARG A 111 -7.61 9.45 -17.37
N ALA A 112 -6.73 8.51 -17.69
CA ALA A 112 -7.09 7.09 -17.85
C ALA A 112 -7.67 6.51 -16.56
N SER A 113 -7.09 6.82 -15.41
CA SER A 113 -7.59 6.37 -14.10
C SER A 113 -8.98 6.92 -13.79
N VAL A 114 -9.23 8.20 -14.04
CA VAL A 114 -10.56 8.82 -13.88
C VAL A 114 -11.60 8.13 -14.77
N VAL A 115 -11.24 7.86 -16.03
CA VAL A 115 -12.11 7.13 -16.98
C VAL A 115 -12.38 5.70 -16.50
N ASN A 116 -11.35 4.96 -16.09
CA ASN A 116 -11.50 3.57 -15.62
C ASN A 116 -12.38 3.48 -14.38
N LEU A 117 -12.23 4.41 -13.43
CA LEU A 117 -13.09 4.52 -12.25
C LEU A 117 -14.53 4.92 -12.60
N GLY A 118 -14.73 5.59 -13.75
CA GLY A 118 -16.03 6.16 -14.13
C GLY A 118 -16.50 7.24 -13.16
N LEU A 119 -15.57 8.08 -12.72
CA LEU A 119 -15.78 9.20 -11.80
C LEU A 119 -15.26 10.49 -12.42
N GLU A 120 -15.59 11.64 -11.84
CA GLU A 120 -15.08 12.94 -12.26
C GLU A 120 -13.71 13.25 -11.64
N SER A 121 -13.42 12.68 -10.46
CA SER A 121 -12.22 12.93 -9.68
C SER A 121 -11.84 11.70 -8.84
N VAL A 122 -10.56 11.59 -8.48
CA VAL A 122 -10.07 10.60 -7.52
C VAL A 122 -9.51 11.31 -6.27
N ASP A 123 -9.59 10.69 -5.09
CA ASP A 123 -9.10 11.36 -3.87
C ASP A 123 -7.56 11.46 -3.90
N LEU A 124 -6.85 10.38 -4.19
CA LEU A 124 -5.39 10.33 -4.15
C LEU A 124 -4.79 9.71 -5.43
N ILE A 125 -3.93 10.47 -6.10
CA ILE A 125 -3.04 9.99 -7.16
C ILE A 125 -1.63 9.77 -6.59
N GLN A 126 -0.98 8.66 -6.93
CA GLN A 126 0.36 8.35 -6.47
C GLN A 126 1.30 8.04 -7.64
N PHE A 127 2.56 8.47 -7.57
CA PHE A 127 3.61 7.93 -8.43
C PHE A 127 3.91 6.49 -7.98
N HIS A 128 3.81 5.50 -8.89
CA HIS A 128 3.91 4.08 -8.54
C HIS A 128 5.33 3.59 -8.19
N SER A 129 6.33 4.43 -8.43
CA SER A 129 7.70 4.33 -7.95
C SER A 129 8.25 5.73 -7.78
N TRP A 130 9.35 5.90 -7.04
CA TRP A 130 9.91 7.22 -6.78
C TRP A 130 11.43 7.20 -6.70
N SER A 131 12.05 8.28 -7.16
CA SER A 131 13.44 8.64 -6.89
C SER A 131 13.52 10.11 -6.47
N ASP A 132 14.18 10.37 -5.35
CA ASP A 132 14.40 11.74 -4.86
C ASP A 132 15.26 12.60 -5.83
N THR A 133 15.92 11.99 -6.81
CA THR A 133 16.63 12.73 -7.90
C THR A 133 15.67 13.53 -8.78
N TRP A 134 14.40 13.12 -8.90
CA TRP A 134 13.39 13.82 -9.70
C TRP A 134 12.89 15.13 -9.07
N LEU A 135 13.26 15.41 -7.83
CA LEU A 135 12.98 16.71 -7.20
C LEU A 135 13.74 17.87 -7.85
N GLU A 136 14.82 17.59 -8.59
CA GLU A 136 15.59 18.59 -9.32
C GLU A 136 14.85 19.08 -10.61
N ASP A 137 13.79 18.39 -11.03
CA ASP A 137 13.01 18.71 -12.23
C ASP A 137 11.57 19.10 -11.83
N ASP A 138 11.23 20.36 -11.95
CA ASP A 138 9.94 20.91 -11.51
C ASP A 138 8.76 20.63 -12.48
N ARG A 139 9.03 20.02 -13.65
CA ARG A 139 8.00 19.76 -14.67
C ARG A 139 6.87 18.88 -14.15
N TRP A 140 7.20 17.86 -13.35
CA TRP A 140 6.17 17.01 -12.74
C TRP A 140 5.29 17.79 -11.76
N VAL A 141 5.87 18.70 -10.96
CA VAL A 141 5.13 19.54 -10.00
C VAL A 141 4.15 20.45 -10.74
N LYS A 142 4.61 21.11 -11.79
CA LYS A 142 3.77 21.97 -12.63
C LYS A 142 2.59 21.20 -13.21
N LYS A 143 2.86 20.00 -13.78
CA LYS A 143 1.82 19.13 -14.34
C LYS A 143 0.81 18.67 -13.30
N ILE A 144 1.27 18.22 -12.12
CA ILE A 144 0.40 17.79 -11.01
C ILE A 144 -0.49 18.93 -10.54
N ASN A 145 0.06 20.13 -10.41
CA ASN A 145 -0.72 21.31 -9.98
C ASN A 145 -1.78 21.69 -11.04
N ASP A 146 -1.44 21.65 -12.32
CA ASP A 146 -2.38 21.89 -13.42
C ASP A 146 -3.55 20.88 -13.39
N LEU A 147 -3.26 19.59 -13.28
CA LEU A 147 -4.30 18.55 -13.24
C LEU A 147 -5.15 18.61 -11.97
N ARG A 148 -4.56 19.02 -10.83
CA ARG A 148 -5.28 19.27 -9.59
C ARG A 148 -6.22 20.46 -9.72
N GLN A 149 -5.79 21.54 -10.35
CA GLN A 149 -6.64 22.72 -10.63
C GLN A 149 -7.81 22.39 -11.56
N GLN A 150 -7.62 21.44 -12.48
CA GLN A 150 -8.71 20.88 -13.31
C GLN A 150 -9.69 20.01 -12.52
N GLY A 151 -9.43 19.73 -11.23
CA GLY A 151 -10.29 18.93 -10.36
C GLY A 151 -10.19 17.42 -10.56
N LEU A 152 -9.18 16.91 -11.27
CA LEU A 152 -9.06 15.47 -11.57
C LEU A 152 -8.66 14.63 -10.34
N PHE A 153 -8.05 15.23 -9.34
CA PHE A 153 -7.75 14.61 -8.06
C PHE A 153 -7.58 15.65 -6.95
N GLN A 154 -7.60 15.19 -5.67
CA GLN A 154 -7.49 16.08 -4.52
C GLN A 154 -6.08 16.10 -3.93
N ALA A 155 -5.44 14.94 -3.77
CA ALA A 155 -4.13 14.79 -3.14
C ALA A 155 -3.14 14.02 -4.04
N VAL A 156 -1.84 14.27 -3.85
CA VAL A 156 -0.75 13.57 -4.55
C VAL A 156 0.16 12.86 -3.56
N GLY A 157 0.61 11.67 -3.93
CA GLY A 157 1.54 10.86 -3.13
C GLY A 157 2.60 10.15 -3.95
N ILE A 158 3.49 9.47 -3.25
CA ILE A 158 4.52 8.63 -3.85
C ILE A 158 4.48 7.22 -3.25
N SER A 159 4.73 6.20 -4.07
CA SER A 159 4.97 4.84 -3.61
C SER A 159 6.47 4.58 -3.63
N ILE A 160 7.05 4.44 -2.44
CA ILE A 160 8.50 4.32 -2.24
C ILE A 160 8.96 2.93 -2.65
N ASN A 161 10.16 2.84 -3.21
CA ASN A 161 10.81 1.58 -3.58
C ASN A 161 10.87 0.60 -2.40
N ARG A 162 10.87 -0.70 -2.75
CA ARG A 162 11.01 -1.77 -1.75
C ARG A 162 12.35 -1.63 -1.01
N TRP A 163 12.31 -1.61 0.33
CA TRP A 163 13.46 -1.56 1.24
C TRP A 163 14.36 -0.32 1.11
N GLU A 164 13.84 0.75 0.50
CA GLU A 164 14.52 2.03 0.33
C GLU A 164 13.70 3.19 0.93
N PRO A 165 13.32 3.15 2.22
CA PRO A 165 12.45 4.18 2.79
C PRO A 165 13.10 5.58 2.81
N ARG A 166 14.43 5.68 2.80
CA ARG A 166 15.16 6.95 2.70
C ARG A 166 14.90 7.66 1.37
N ASN A 167 14.69 6.89 0.30
CA ASN A 167 14.31 7.41 -1.01
C ASN A 167 12.83 7.85 -0.98
N GLY A 168 12.58 9.05 -0.64
CA GLY A 168 11.26 9.68 -0.43
C GLY A 168 11.29 10.66 0.73
N THR A 169 12.33 10.64 1.57
CA THR A 169 12.46 11.58 2.69
C THR A 169 12.59 13.02 2.21
N ARG A 170 13.36 13.28 1.14
CA ARG A 170 13.47 14.61 0.53
C ARG A 170 12.13 15.06 -0.08
N ALA A 171 11.41 14.15 -0.73
CA ALA A 171 10.07 14.45 -1.26
C ALA A 171 9.09 14.84 -0.15
N VAL A 172 9.11 14.14 0.98
CA VAL A 172 8.31 14.52 2.16
C VAL A 172 8.69 15.91 2.66
N MET A 173 10.00 16.15 2.86
CA MET A 173 10.49 17.42 3.39
C MET A 173 10.30 18.61 2.45
N SER A 174 10.12 18.37 1.15
CA SER A 174 9.83 19.42 0.17
C SER A 174 8.43 20.05 0.32
N GLY A 175 7.51 19.38 1.02
CA GLY A 175 6.12 19.82 1.15
C GLY A 175 5.26 19.61 -0.09
N LEU A 176 5.80 19.03 -1.17
CA LEU A 176 5.13 18.87 -2.47
C LEU A 176 4.15 17.69 -2.54
N ILE A 177 4.22 16.75 -1.59
CA ILE A 177 3.39 15.55 -1.57
C ILE A 177 2.55 15.45 -0.30
N ASP A 178 1.37 14.86 -0.41
CA ASP A 178 0.40 14.73 0.69
C ASP A 178 0.45 13.36 1.35
N SER A 179 1.03 12.35 0.67
CA SER A 179 1.13 10.99 1.22
C SER A 179 2.35 10.22 0.74
N VAL A 180 2.75 9.25 1.55
CA VAL A 180 3.71 8.21 1.16
C VAL A 180 3.09 6.83 1.32
N GLN A 181 3.37 5.94 0.37
CA GLN A 181 3.07 4.53 0.49
C GLN A 181 4.39 3.76 0.61
N VAL A 182 4.61 3.09 1.74
CA VAL A 182 5.89 2.46 2.09
C VAL A 182 5.69 1.05 2.65
N MET A 183 6.64 0.14 2.41
CA MET A 183 6.65 -1.14 3.10
C MET A 183 6.90 -0.94 4.58
N TYR A 184 5.95 -1.40 5.41
CA TYR A 184 6.10 -1.39 6.86
C TYR A 184 5.36 -2.57 7.47
N ASN A 185 6.09 -3.40 8.22
CA ASN A 185 5.58 -4.59 8.91
C ASN A 185 6.58 -5.02 10.00
N VAL A 186 6.34 -6.14 10.66
CA VAL A 186 7.20 -6.66 11.76
C VAL A 186 8.66 -6.80 11.33
N PHE A 187 8.94 -7.11 10.06
CA PHE A 187 10.31 -7.25 9.56
C PHE A 187 10.87 -5.93 9.00
N ASP A 188 10.07 -5.18 8.26
CA ASP A 188 10.48 -3.94 7.60
C ASP A 188 10.14 -2.74 8.48
N GLN A 189 10.98 -2.46 9.49
CA GLN A 189 10.79 -1.37 10.45
C GLN A 189 11.60 -0.12 10.12
N ASN A 190 12.46 -0.18 9.11
CA ASN A 190 13.37 0.91 8.73
C ASN A 190 12.70 2.23 8.30
N PRO A 191 11.40 2.32 7.91
CA PRO A 191 10.74 3.62 7.77
C PRO A 191 10.73 4.47 9.05
N GLU A 192 10.81 3.85 10.22
CA GLU A 192 10.84 4.56 11.51
C GLU A 192 12.11 5.38 11.73
N ASP A 193 13.21 5.05 11.02
CA ASP A 193 14.52 5.68 11.24
C ASP A 193 14.53 7.15 10.79
N GLU A 194 14.01 7.45 9.58
CA GLU A 194 14.08 8.80 8.99
C GLU A 194 12.74 9.22 8.35
N LEU A 195 12.07 8.33 7.64
CA LEU A 195 10.87 8.66 6.86
C LEU A 195 9.69 9.05 7.77
N PHE A 196 9.39 8.28 8.80
CA PHE A 196 8.28 8.56 9.71
C PHE A 196 8.46 9.85 10.51
N PRO A 197 9.66 10.17 11.05
CA PRO A 197 9.93 11.49 11.59
C PRO A 197 9.66 12.63 10.60
N ALA A 198 10.10 12.49 9.35
CA ALA A 198 9.83 13.48 8.30
C ALA A 198 8.32 13.61 8.00
N CYS A 199 7.61 12.48 7.90
CA CYS A 199 6.15 12.49 7.71
C CYS A 199 5.41 13.16 8.87
N THR A 200 5.88 12.95 10.11
CA THR A 200 5.33 13.63 11.29
C THR A 200 5.54 15.13 11.20
N ALA A 201 6.77 15.57 10.89
CA ALA A 201 7.13 16.99 10.80
C ALA A 201 6.36 17.74 9.71
N GLN A 202 6.03 17.06 8.61
CA GLN A 202 5.36 17.63 7.44
C GLN A 202 3.87 17.30 7.36
N ASP A 203 3.32 16.62 8.36
CA ASP A 203 1.92 16.16 8.39
C ASP A 203 1.51 15.41 7.11
N VAL A 204 2.35 14.47 6.65
CA VAL A 204 2.15 13.65 5.46
C VAL A 204 1.48 12.34 5.85
N GLY A 205 0.42 11.94 5.12
CA GLY A 205 -0.31 10.69 5.34
C GLY A 205 0.54 9.45 5.01
N VAL A 206 0.53 8.44 5.88
CA VAL A 206 1.32 7.21 5.68
C VAL A 206 0.41 6.03 5.40
N ILE A 207 0.65 5.38 4.25
CA ILE A 207 0.03 4.13 3.83
C ILE A 207 1.06 3.00 4.02
N ALA A 208 0.84 2.11 4.98
CA ALA A 208 1.67 0.93 5.16
C ALA A 208 1.25 -0.19 4.20
N ARG A 209 2.09 -0.48 3.21
CA ARG A 209 1.86 -1.59 2.28
C ARG A 209 2.66 -2.84 2.64
N CYS A 210 2.31 -3.99 2.05
CA CYS A 210 2.90 -5.30 2.32
C CYS A 210 2.88 -5.67 3.82
N PRO A 211 1.75 -5.45 4.52
CA PRO A 211 1.69 -5.64 5.97
C PRO A 211 1.94 -7.08 6.41
N LEU A 212 1.70 -8.05 5.52
CA LEU A 212 1.90 -9.48 5.76
C LEU A 212 3.15 -10.03 5.06
N ASP A 213 4.11 -9.17 4.71
CA ASP A 213 5.38 -9.52 4.07
C ASP A 213 5.22 -10.56 2.96
N GLN A 214 4.44 -10.21 1.93
CA GLN A 214 4.16 -11.06 0.77
C GLN A 214 3.50 -12.42 1.13
N GLY A 215 2.94 -12.52 2.32
CA GLY A 215 2.26 -13.70 2.85
C GLY A 215 3.07 -14.50 3.88
N SER A 216 4.34 -14.18 4.14
CA SER A 216 5.13 -14.89 5.16
C SER A 216 4.55 -14.72 6.55
N LEU A 217 4.06 -13.52 6.89
CA LEU A 217 3.44 -13.19 8.18
C LEU A 217 1.99 -13.71 8.32
N THR A 218 1.47 -14.46 7.33
CA THR A 218 0.25 -15.25 7.53
C THR A 218 0.49 -16.50 8.35
N GLY A 219 1.76 -16.95 8.42
CA GLY A 219 2.15 -18.21 9.06
C GLY A 219 1.80 -19.47 8.26
N THR A 220 1.28 -19.33 7.03
CA THR A 220 0.85 -20.44 6.19
C THR A 220 1.95 -20.95 5.25
N LEU A 221 3.01 -20.15 5.00
CA LEU A 221 4.11 -20.55 4.15
C LEU A 221 4.97 -21.63 4.84
N THR A 222 5.42 -22.59 4.04
CA THR A 222 6.35 -23.66 4.43
C THR A 222 7.47 -23.75 3.40
N LEU A 223 8.53 -24.51 3.71
CA LEU A 223 9.62 -24.79 2.74
C LEU A 223 9.15 -25.56 1.50
N ALA A 224 7.99 -26.22 1.59
CA ALA A 224 7.36 -26.95 0.49
C ALA A 224 6.34 -26.08 -0.30
N SER A 225 6.16 -24.83 0.07
CA SER A 225 5.23 -23.92 -0.64
C SER A 225 5.61 -23.77 -2.10
N LYS A 226 4.61 -23.93 -2.98
CA LYS A 226 4.72 -23.79 -4.43
C LYS A 226 3.54 -22.99 -4.95
N TRP A 227 3.73 -22.29 -6.05
CA TRP A 227 2.70 -21.49 -6.68
C TRP A 227 2.54 -21.92 -8.16
N PRO A 228 1.36 -21.72 -8.75
CA PRO A 228 1.15 -22.00 -10.18
C PRO A 228 2.16 -21.27 -11.05
N GLU A 229 2.37 -21.78 -12.27
CA GLU A 229 3.16 -21.08 -13.27
C GLU A 229 2.59 -19.67 -13.53
N GLY A 230 3.45 -18.69 -13.73
CA GLY A 230 3.06 -17.28 -13.90
C GLY A 230 2.76 -16.53 -12.61
N ASP A 231 2.64 -17.20 -11.46
CA ASP A 231 2.45 -16.52 -10.19
C ASP A 231 3.72 -15.74 -9.81
N TRP A 232 3.56 -14.43 -9.52
CA TRP A 232 4.68 -13.55 -9.20
C TRP A 232 5.49 -14.00 -7.97
N ARG A 233 4.87 -14.76 -7.06
CA ARG A 233 5.56 -15.30 -5.87
C ARG A 233 6.67 -16.26 -6.23
N ASN A 234 6.62 -16.92 -7.39
CA ASN A 234 7.73 -17.72 -7.90
C ASN A 234 8.99 -16.87 -8.20
N LYS A 235 8.81 -15.57 -8.55
CA LYS A 235 9.93 -14.64 -8.73
C LYS A 235 10.41 -14.05 -7.40
N HIS A 236 9.50 -13.86 -6.45
CA HIS A 236 9.81 -13.30 -5.15
C HIS A 236 10.49 -14.30 -4.22
N PHE A 237 9.97 -15.51 -4.14
CA PHE A 237 10.46 -16.58 -3.28
C PHE A 237 11.33 -17.57 -4.05
N ASN A 238 12.64 -17.29 -4.13
CA ASN A 238 13.60 -18.34 -4.43
C ASN A 238 13.84 -19.19 -3.16
N ARG A 239 14.62 -20.30 -3.29
CA ARG A 239 14.85 -21.24 -2.18
C ARG A 239 15.41 -20.56 -0.92
N ALA A 240 16.32 -19.58 -1.07
CA ALA A 240 16.96 -18.91 0.05
C ALA A 240 16.02 -17.92 0.72
N THR A 241 15.31 -17.07 -0.07
CA THR A 241 14.37 -16.09 0.45
C THR A 241 13.14 -16.73 1.08
N LEU A 242 12.64 -17.84 0.51
CA LEU A 242 11.56 -18.62 1.12
C LEU A 242 11.98 -19.20 2.48
N LYS A 243 13.17 -19.79 2.56
CA LYS A 243 13.71 -20.35 3.82
C LYS A 243 13.81 -19.27 4.89
N ALA A 244 14.46 -18.16 4.58
CA ALA A 244 14.62 -17.05 5.53
C ALA A 244 13.28 -16.48 6.02
N SER A 245 12.30 -16.32 5.12
CA SER A 245 10.96 -15.82 5.46
C SER A 245 10.20 -16.80 6.35
N VAL A 246 10.25 -18.10 6.05
CA VAL A 246 9.57 -19.15 6.82
C VAL A 246 10.19 -19.28 8.23
N GLU A 247 11.51 -19.28 8.35
CA GLU A 247 12.20 -19.38 9.63
C GLU A 247 11.86 -18.21 10.54
N ARG A 248 11.88 -16.98 10.00
CA ARG A 248 11.52 -15.77 10.74
C ARG A 248 10.05 -15.74 11.15
N ALA A 249 9.14 -16.12 10.26
CA ALA A 249 7.73 -16.22 10.58
C ALA A 249 7.45 -17.28 11.66
N ASN A 250 8.16 -18.43 11.61
CA ASN A 250 8.02 -19.47 12.63
C ASN A 250 8.51 -19.01 14.01
N ALA A 251 9.57 -18.20 14.08
CA ALA A 251 10.03 -17.61 15.35
C ALA A 251 8.96 -16.71 16.00
N LEU A 252 8.14 -16.02 15.18
CA LEU A 252 7.04 -15.19 15.69
C LEU A 252 5.84 -16.01 16.21
N LYS A 253 5.65 -17.25 15.78
CA LYS A 253 4.50 -18.07 16.18
C LYS A 253 4.43 -18.30 17.70
N ALA A 254 5.57 -18.39 18.36
CA ALA A 254 5.65 -18.55 19.81
C ALA A 254 5.19 -17.29 20.58
N LEU A 255 5.14 -16.14 19.90
CA LEU A 255 4.75 -14.86 20.49
C LEU A 255 3.25 -14.55 20.29
N VAL A 256 2.55 -15.35 19.45
CA VAL A 256 1.14 -15.12 19.13
C VAL A 256 0.26 -15.37 20.34
N PRO A 257 -0.50 -14.37 20.81
CA PRO A 257 -1.40 -14.56 21.95
C PRO A 257 -2.52 -15.59 21.66
N PRO A 258 -3.03 -16.28 22.68
CA PRO A 258 -4.20 -17.15 22.52
C PRO A 258 -5.38 -16.42 21.86
N GLY A 259 -6.04 -17.08 20.92
CA GLY A 259 -7.20 -16.51 20.19
C GLY A 259 -6.86 -15.52 19.09
N MET A 260 -5.58 -15.28 18.80
CA MET A 260 -5.11 -14.42 17.71
C MET A 260 -4.38 -15.23 16.65
N THR A 261 -4.43 -14.82 15.40
CA THR A 261 -3.58 -15.37 14.34
C THR A 261 -2.28 -14.57 14.20
N LEU A 262 -1.24 -15.16 13.58
CA LEU A 262 0.00 -14.43 13.28
C LEU A 262 -0.28 -13.23 12.37
N ALA A 263 -1.18 -13.37 11.39
CA ALA A 263 -1.58 -12.25 10.51
C ALA A 263 -2.22 -11.10 11.31
N GLN A 264 -3.10 -11.41 12.24
CA GLN A 264 -3.74 -10.41 13.10
C GLN A 264 -2.72 -9.71 14.01
N MET A 265 -1.78 -10.46 14.59
CA MET A 265 -0.69 -9.88 15.38
C MET A 265 0.18 -8.96 14.53
N ALA A 266 0.53 -9.36 13.30
CA ALA A 266 1.33 -8.56 12.38
C ALA A 266 0.61 -7.27 11.94
N LEU A 267 -0.69 -7.31 11.67
CA LEU A 267 -1.48 -6.12 11.37
C LEU A 267 -1.56 -5.18 12.57
N ARG A 268 -1.81 -5.71 13.78
CA ARG A 268 -1.84 -4.89 15.01
C ARG A 268 -0.48 -4.28 15.33
N PHE A 269 0.63 -4.95 15.01
CA PHE A 269 1.97 -4.35 15.13
C PHE A 269 2.05 -3.03 14.37
N ILE A 270 1.57 -2.99 13.12
CA ILE A 270 1.58 -1.78 12.29
C ILE A 270 0.70 -0.69 12.92
N LEU A 271 -0.47 -1.07 13.42
CA LEU A 271 -1.42 -0.14 14.03
C LEU A 271 -0.93 0.43 15.37
N ASN A 272 0.09 -0.15 16.00
CA ASN A 272 0.79 0.46 17.15
C ASN A 272 1.52 1.76 16.79
N SER A 273 1.90 1.93 15.52
CA SER A 273 2.53 3.18 15.06
C SER A 273 1.47 4.27 14.83
N PRO A 274 1.52 5.38 15.57
CA PRO A 274 0.53 6.45 15.44
C PRO A 274 0.64 7.23 14.13
N ILE A 275 1.80 7.22 13.46
CA ILE A 275 2.03 7.91 12.19
C ILE A 275 1.37 7.17 11.01
N VAL A 276 1.14 5.86 11.13
CA VAL A 276 0.48 5.09 10.08
C VAL A 276 -1.00 5.45 10.05
N SER A 277 -1.43 6.11 8.98
CA SER A 277 -2.83 6.48 8.77
C SER A 277 -3.69 5.28 8.40
N THR A 278 -3.16 4.42 7.54
CA THR A 278 -3.84 3.18 7.13
C THR A 278 -2.84 2.11 6.71
N THR A 279 -3.20 0.84 6.90
CA THR A 279 -2.47 -0.28 6.30
C THR A 279 -3.38 -1.03 5.33
N ILE A 280 -2.82 -1.51 4.22
CA ILE A 280 -3.58 -2.04 3.07
C ILE A 280 -3.28 -3.52 2.79
N PRO A 281 -3.72 -4.47 3.64
CA PRO A 281 -3.62 -5.88 3.33
C PRO A 281 -4.41 -6.25 2.07
N GLY A 282 -3.90 -7.22 1.31
CA GLY A 282 -4.66 -7.84 0.23
C GLY A 282 -5.75 -8.77 0.78
N MET A 283 -7.00 -8.58 0.38
CA MET A 283 -8.16 -9.26 0.95
C MET A 283 -9.14 -9.78 -0.11
N ARG A 284 -8.65 -10.36 -1.21
CA ARG A 284 -9.50 -10.76 -2.34
C ARG A 284 -10.60 -11.79 -2.03
N LYS A 285 -10.57 -12.45 -0.87
CA LYS A 285 -11.60 -13.39 -0.40
C LYS A 285 -12.35 -12.81 0.78
N VAL A 286 -13.66 -13.00 0.84
CA VAL A 286 -14.53 -12.56 1.95
C VAL A 286 -13.96 -13.01 3.30
N LYS A 287 -13.53 -14.29 3.41
CA LYS A 287 -12.88 -14.81 4.60
C LYS A 287 -11.71 -13.93 5.07
N ASN A 288 -10.82 -13.53 4.14
CA ASN A 288 -9.66 -12.70 4.49
C ASN A 288 -10.08 -11.29 4.91
N VAL A 289 -11.15 -10.75 4.33
CA VAL A 289 -11.72 -9.47 4.77
C VAL A 289 -12.17 -9.57 6.21
N GLU A 290 -12.95 -10.58 6.55
CA GLU A 290 -13.48 -10.78 7.90
C GLU A 290 -12.38 -11.01 8.92
N GLU A 291 -11.41 -11.90 8.63
CA GLU A 291 -10.29 -12.20 9.50
C GLU A 291 -9.39 -10.97 9.74
N ASN A 292 -9.07 -10.20 8.69
CA ASN A 292 -8.21 -9.04 8.83
C ASN A 292 -8.92 -7.87 9.51
N LEU A 293 -10.18 -7.59 9.14
CA LEU A 293 -10.92 -6.44 9.69
C LEU A 293 -11.47 -6.71 11.11
N GLN A 294 -11.47 -7.97 11.57
CA GLN A 294 -11.88 -8.32 12.92
C GLN A 294 -11.04 -7.65 14.01
N ILE A 295 -9.77 -7.30 13.71
CA ILE A 295 -8.90 -6.62 14.68
C ILE A 295 -9.16 -5.12 14.78
N ALA A 296 -9.93 -4.56 13.86
CA ALA A 296 -10.23 -3.15 13.86
C ALA A 296 -10.91 -2.72 15.16
N GLY A 297 -10.39 -1.69 15.79
CA GLY A 297 -10.92 -1.19 17.06
C GLY A 297 -10.46 -1.94 18.30
N GLN A 298 -9.62 -2.99 18.17
CA GLN A 298 -9.10 -3.72 19.34
C GLN A 298 -7.96 -2.99 20.09
N GLY A 299 -7.53 -1.85 19.56
CA GLY A 299 -6.45 -1.06 20.15
C GLY A 299 -5.04 -1.65 19.91
N PRO A 300 -4.02 -1.03 20.52
CA PRO A 300 -2.63 -1.43 20.34
C PRO A 300 -2.35 -2.81 20.97
N LEU A 301 -1.28 -3.45 20.54
CA LEU A 301 -0.72 -4.63 21.21
C LEU A 301 -0.22 -4.25 22.61
N PRO A 302 -0.21 -5.20 23.57
CA PRO A 302 0.46 -5.00 24.85
C PRO A 302 1.91 -4.56 24.66
N GLY A 303 2.36 -3.61 25.48
CA GLY A 303 3.67 -2.98 25.28
C GLY A 303 4.85 -3.95 25.32
N ASP A 304 4.78 -5.00 26.14
CA ASP A 304 5.82 -6.04 26.20
C ASP A 304 5.88 -6.84 24.91
N LEU A 305 4.73 -7.26 24.38
CA LEU A 305 4.66 -7.97 23.11
C LEU A 305 5.17 -7.08 21.97
N TYR A 306 4.75 -5.81 21.92
CA TYR A 306 5.22 -4.87 20.90
C TYR A 306 6.74 -4.71 20.93
N ARG A 307 7.34 -4.55 22.13
CA ARG A 307 8.80 -4.48 22.28
C ARG A 307 9.51 -5.75 21.82
N GLU A 308 8.93 -6.91 22.09
CA GLU A 308 9.49 -8.19 21.63
C GLU A 308 9.44 -8.29 20.10
N LEU A 309 8.31 -7.95 19.47
CA LEU A 309 8.17 -7.95 18.01
C LEU A 309 9.16 -6.99 17.32
N ARG A 310 9.51 -5.87 17.94
CA ARG A 310 10.51 -4.95 17.40
C ARG A 310 11.90 -5.56 17.24
N LYS A 311 12.25 -6.56 18.02
CA LYS A 311 13.54 -7.27 17.91
C LYS A 311 13.63 -8.14 16.64
N HIS A 312 12.51 -8.38 15.96
CA HIS A 312 12.47 -9.15 14.71
C HIS A 312 12.70 -8.31 13.45
N ARG A 313 13.11 -7.04 13.60
CA ARG A 313 13.51 -6.18 12.48
C ARG A 313 14.51 -6.92 11.57
N TRP A 314 14.28 -6.82 10.27
CA TRP A 314 15.12 -7.40 9.24
C TRP A 314 15.46 -6.37 8.18
N ASP A 315 16.65 -5.77 8.29
CA ASP A 315 17.12 -4.76 7.36
C ASP A 315 17.54 -5.40 6.03
N ARG A 316 16.55 -5.57 5.16
CA ARG A 316 16.74 -6.07 3.81
C ARG A 316 17.23 -4.94 2.89
N GLN A 317 18.03 -5.29 1.89
CA GLN A 317 18.46 -4.37 0.86
C GLN A 317 17.80 -4.73 -0.47
N ALA A 318 17.45 -3.71 -1.26
CA ALA A 318 17.03 -3.91 -2.64
C ALA A 318 18.16 -4.59 -3.43
N ALA A 319 17.83 -5.58 -4.23
CA ALA A 319 18.80 -6.14 -5.18
C ALA A 319 19.21 -5.02 -6.15
N ARG A 320 20.51 -4.76 -6.21
CA ARG A 320 21.11 -3.78 -7.13
C ARG A 320 21.08 -4.29 -8.57
#